data_4ec752d4f04153f695cb94f525524996
#
_entry.id   4ec752d4f04153f695cb94f525524996
#
_cell.length_a   1.000
_cell.length_b   1.000
_cell.length_c   1.000
_cell.angle_alpha   90.00
_cell.angle_beta   90.00
_cell.angle_gamma   90.00
#
_symmetry.space_group_name_H-M   'P 1'
#
loop_
_entity.id
_entity.type
_entity.pdbx_description
1 polymer ?
#
loop_
_entity_poly.entity_id
_entity_poly.type
_entity_poly.pdbx_seq_one_letter_code
_entity_poly.pdbx_strand_id
1 'polypeptide(L)'
;MNSAAKIRKVAEDFITFAGKLEYSMKKVNIISLGCSKNLVDTELLMKQLEKAGYGVEVDVENSKAKIVVINTCGFIGDAKEESINTILEQVERKQEGEVDKIYVMGCLSQRYDQDLKKEIPEVDAYFGKFDWKGILAELGKSYDEKLRNERHLTTPKHYAYLKISEGCNRGCSYCAIPIMTGEYKSRPFEEIVDEAERLAKQGVKELLVLAQDITYYGVDKYGKNRLAELVDRVADIPGIEWIKLHYAYPAGFPM
;
A
#
# COMPACT_ATOMS: atom_id res chain seq x y z
N MET A 1 5.56 -11.85 -51.92
CA MET A 1 5.99 -11.12 -50.69
C MET A 1 6.63 -12.09 -49.72
N ASN A 2 7.88 -11.85 -49.37
CA ASN A 2 8.72 -12.76 -48.58
C ASN A 2 8.20 -12.88 -47.15
N SER A 3 8.20 -14.10 -46.58
CA SER A 3 7.72 -14.40 -45.22
C SER A 3 8.35 -13.50 -44.13
N ALA A 4 9.63 -13.17 -44.29
CA ALA A 4 10.37 -12.28 -43.40
C ALA A 4 9.81 -10.85 -43.37
N ALA A 5 9.33 -10.32 -44.49
CA ALA A 5 8.73 -8.98 -44.58
C ALA A 5 7.36 -8.93 -43.87
N LYS A 6 6.58 -10.02 -43.90
CA LYS A 6 5.32 -10.13 -43.16
C LYS A 6 5.55 -10.17 -41.63
N ILE A 7 6.54 -10.94 -41.17
CA ILE A 7 6.89 -11.04 -39.74
C ILE A 7 7.36 -9.68 -39.23
N ARG A 8 8.20 -8.98 -39.97
CA ARG A 8 8.71 -7.65 -39.60
C ARG A 8 7.58 -6.63 -39.47
N LYS A 9 6.64 -6.61 -40.45
CA LYS A 9 5.50 -5.72 -40.39
C LYS A 9 4.56 -5.99 -39.21
N VAL A 10 4.32 -7.27 -38.88
CA VAL A 10 3.53 -7.66 -37.70
C VAL A 10 4.22 -7.21 -36.40
N ALA A 11 5.55 -7.33 -36.33
CA ALA A 11 6.31 -6.86 -35.15
C ALA A 11 6.29 -5.33 -35.03
N GLU A 12 6.42 -4.60 -36.13
CA GLU A 12 6.32 -3.14 -36.16
C GLU A 12 4.91 -2.66 -35.79
N ASP A 13 3.86 -3.32 -36.31
CA ASP A 13 2.47 -3.03 -35.96
C ASP A 13 2.19 -3.33 -34.47
N PHE A 14 2.77 -4.41 -33.93
CA PHE A 14 2.63 -4.77 -32.52
C PHE A 14 3.35 -3.78 -31.59
N ILE A 15 4.56 -3.34 -31.94
CA ILE A 15 5.31 -2.31 -31.20
C ILE A 15 4.56 -0.98 -31.25
N THR A 16 4.01 -0.60 -32.41
CA THR A 16 3.22 0.63 -32.56
C THR A 16 1.90 0.56 -31.80
N PHE A 17 1.26 -0.61 -31.76
CA PHE A 17 0.03 -0.84 -30.99
C PHE A 17 0.31 -0.84 -29.48
N ALA A 18 1.38 -1.49 -29.03
CA ALA A 18 1.81 -1.46 -27.64
C ALA A 18 2.16 -0.02 -27.18
N GLY A 19 2.93 0.72 -27.99
CA GLY A 19 3.24 2.12 -27.72
C GLY A 19 2.01 3.04 -27.70
N LYS A 20 0.99 2.79 -28.55
CA LYS A 20 -0.29 3.51 -28.50
C LYS A 20 -1.13 3.14 -27.29
N LEU A 21 -1.10 1.89 -26.83
CA LEU A 21 -1.78 1.45 -25.59
C LEU A 21 -1.13 2.09 -24.35
N GLU A 22 0.18 2.17 -24.32
CA GLU A 22 0.94 2.81 -23.23
C GLU A 22 0.68 4.32 -23.17
N TYR A 23 0.54 4.98 -24.33
CA TYR A 23 0.19 6.40 -24.43
C TYR A 23 -1.29 6.69 -24.10
N SER A 24 -2.16 5.67 -24.12
CA SER A 24 -3.61 5.76 -23.87
C SER A 24 -4.00 5.47 -22.41
N MET A 25 -3.14 4.82 -21.61
CA MET A 25 -3.46 4.53 -20.22
C MET A 25 -3.32 5.78 -19.36
N LYS A 26 -4.39 6.12 -18.64
CA LYS A 26 -4.32 7.14 -17.60
C LYS A 26 -3.35 6.66 -16.51
N LYS A 27 -2.40 7.52 -16.14
CA LYS A 27 -1.41 7.23 -15.11
C LYS A 27 -1.84 7.81 -13.76
N VAL A 28 -1.52 7.08 -12.70
CA VAL A 28 -1.63 7.50 -11.30
C VAL A 28 -0.25 7.45 -10.68
N ASN A 29 0.21 8.55 -10.09
CA ASN A 29 1.39 8.55 -9.24
C ASN A 29 0.95 8.45 -7.77
N ILE A 30 1.45 7.44 -7.05
CA ILE A 30 1.20 7.28 -5.62
C ILE A 30 2.43 7.78 -4.88
N ILE A 31 2.27 8.79 -4.04
CA ILE A 31 3.33 9.26 -3.14
C ILE A 31 3.12 8.56 -1.79
N SER A 32 4.08 7.69 -1.41
CA SER A 32 3.97 6.81 -0.25
C SER A 32 4.81 7.31 0.91
N LEU A 33 4.20 8.06 1.82
CA LEU A 33 4.88 8.64 2.98
C LEU A 33 4.77 7.75 4.22
N GLY A 34 5.76 7.87 5.10
CA GLY A 34 5.74 7.29 6.43
C GLY A 34 6.36 5.90 6.53
N CYS A 35 5.64 4.92 7.05
CA CYS A 35 6.22 3.66 7.51
C CYS A 35 5.95 2.48 6.56
N SER A 36 6.65 1.36 6.82
CA SER A 36 6.47 0.11 6.08
C SER A 36 5.03 -0.43 6.04
N LYS A 37 4.18 -0.06 7.01
CA LYS A 37 2.75 -0.41 6.99
C LYS A 37 2.00 0.38 5.92
N ASN A 38 2.32 1.66 5.74
CA ASN A 38 1.78 2.49 4.66
C ASN A 38 2.26 1.99 3.29
N LEU A 39 3.52 1.52 3.19
CA LEU A 39 4.03 0.96 1.95
C LEU A 39 3.23 -0.29 1.52
N VAL A 40 2.91 -1.19 2.46
CA VAL A 40 2.03 -2.34 2.18
C VAL A 40 0.65 -1.89 1.69
N ASP A 41 0.10 -0.83 2.28
CA ASP A 41 -1.19 -0.26 1.86
C ASP A 41 -1.11 0.34 0.44
N THR A 42 0.01 1.01 0.12
CA THR A 42 0.31 1.50 -1.23
C THR A 42 0.38 0.35 -2.24
N GLU A 43 1.12 -0.71 -1.94
CA GLU A 43 1.28 -1.88 -2.83
C GLU A 43 -0.04 -2.62 -3.11
N LEU A 44 -0.94 -2.67 -2.12
CA LEU A 44 -2.31 -3.18 -2.29
C LEU A 44 -3.13 -2.29 -3.24
N LEU A 45 -3.08 -0.97 -3.05
CA LEU A 45 -3.77 -0.01 -3.92
C LEU A 45 -3.23 -0.05 -5.35
N MET A 46 -1.91 -0.16 -5.52
CA MET A 46 -1.29 -0.30 -6.85
C MET A 46 -1.91 -1.47 -7.62
N LYS A 47 -2.01 -2.64 -6.99
CA LYS A 47 -2.58 -3.83 -7.63
C LYS A 47 -4.03 -3.63 -8.08
N GLN A 48 -4.82 -2.94 -7.28
CA GLN A 48 -6.20 -2.59 -7.60
C GLN A 48 -6.29 -1.62 -8.78
N LEU A 49 -5.44 -0.58 -8.81
CA LEU A 49 -5.40 0.42 -9.87
C LEU A 49 -4.92 -0.19 -11.20
N GLU A 50 -3.90 -1.06 -11.18
CA GLU A 50 -3.43 -1.80 -12.35
C GLU A 50 -4.56 -2.65 -12.95
N LYS A 51 -5.28 -3.38 -12.11
CA LYS A 51 -6.45 -4.18 -12.53
C LYS A 51 -7.56 -3.31 -13.11
N ALA A 52 -7.71 -2.10 -12.60
CA ALA A 52 -8.68 -1.13 -13.08
C ALA A 52 -8.26 -0.46 -14.42
N GLY A 53 -7.06 -0.77 -14.93
CA GLY A 53 -6.54 -0.29 -16.22
C GLY A 53 -5.77 1.02 -16.15
N TYR A 54 -5.23 1.38 -14.98
CA TYR A 54 -4.31 2.50 -14.83
C TYR A 54 -2.85 2.05 -14.92
N GLY A 55 -1.99 2.89 -15.51
CA GLY A 55 -0.55 2.82 -15.29
C GLY A 55 -0.24 3.41 -13.92
N VAL A 56 0.51 2.69 -13.08
CA VAL A 56 0.81 3.14 -11.72
C VAL A 56 2.31 3.41 -11.58
N GLU A 57 2.62 4.57 -11.02
CA GLU A 57 3.96 5.01 -10.65
C GLU A 57 3.98 5.22 -9.13
N VAL A 58 5.14 5.03 -8.48
CA VAL A 58 5.28 5.27 -7.04
C VAL A 58 6.51 6.13 -6.79
N ASP A 59 6.34 7.18 -6.01
CA ASP A 59 7.39 8.12 -5.58
C ASP A 59 8.22 8.66 -6.76
N VAL A 60 7.59 8.85 -7.94
CA VAL A 60 8.27 9.39 -9.10
C VAL A 60 8.28 10.92 -9.03
N GLU A 61 9.47 11.48 -8.83
CA GLU A 61 9.70 12.92 -8.94
C GLU A 61 9.39 13.40 -10.38
N ASN A 62 8.75 14.55 -10.50
CA ASN A 62 8.37 15.14 -11.80
C ASN A 62 7.53 14.19 -12.68
N SER A 63 6.73 13.32 -12.06
CA SER A 63 5.78 12.44 -12.76
C SER A 63 4.86 13.25 -13.68
N LYS A 64 4.56 12.69 -14.85
CA LYS A 64 3.57 13.23 -15.79
C LYS A 64 2.16 12.67 -15.58
N ALA A 65 1.96 11.93 -14.49
CA ALA A 65 0.65 11.43 -14.11
C ALA A 65 -0.28 12.59 -13.78
N LYS A 66 -1.48 12.57 -14.37
CA LYS A 66 -2.51 13.57 -14.12
C LYS A 66 -3.32 13.34 -12.85
N ILE A 67 -3.14 12.19 -12.23
CA ILE A 67 -3.79 11.79 -10.98
C ILE A 67 -2.69 11.49 -9.96
N VAL A 68 -2.79 12.10 -8.79
CA VAL A 68 -1.87 11.85 -7.67
C VAL A 68 -2.66 11.32 -6.48
N VAL A 69 -2.16 10.25 -5.87
CA VAL A 69 -2.67 9.71 -4.59
C VAL A 69 -1.57 9.85 -3.56
N ILE A 70 -1.83 10.53 -2.44
CA ILE A 70 -0.85 10.74 -1.37
C ILE A 70 -1.24 9.88 -0.18
N ASN A 71 -0.44 8.85 0.12
CA ASN A 71 -0.61 8.01 1.30
C ASN A 71 0.19 8.61 2.45
N THR A 72 -0.49 9.28 3.37
CA THR A 72 0.08 10.18 4.37
C THR A 72 0.39 9.52 5.71
N CYS A 73 1.35 10.08 6.44
CA CYS A 73 1.67 9.72 7.81
C CYS A 73 1.16 10.77 8.81
N GLY A 74 0.49 10.33 9.87
CA GLY A 74 -0.10 11.21 10.90
C GLY A 74 0.45 10.96 12.32
N PHE A 75 1.60 10.25 12.46
CA PHE A 75 2.06 9.75 13.75
C PHE A 75 2.87 10.78 14.53
N ILE A 76 4.03 11.20 14.03
CA ILE A 76 4.93 12.17 14.69
C ILE A 76 4.88 13.53 13.99
N GLY A 77 5.41 14.57 14.66
CA GLY A 77 5.43 15.96 14.17
C GLY A 77 5.99 16.06 12.75
N ASP A 78 7.22 15.64 12.57
CA ASP A 78 7.98 15.74 11.31
C ASP A 78 7.26 15.00 10.15
N ALA A 79 6.74 13.81 10.40
CA ALA A 79 6.00 13.07 9.38
C ALA A 79 4.65 13.70 9.01
N LYS A 80 4.01 14.43 9.93
CA LYS A 80 2.82 15.24 9.62
C LYS A 80 3.19 16.45 8.77
N GLU A 81 4.27 17.13 9.12
CA GLU A 81 4.79 18.28 8.36
C GLU A 81 5.18 17.86 6.94
N GLU A 82 5.93 16.77 6.78
CA GLU A 82 6.23 16.16 5.48
C GLU A 82 4.96 15.89 4.67
N SER A 83 3.97 15.26 5.30
CA SER A 83 2.71 14.94 4.62
C SER A 83 1.95 16.18 4.17
N ILE A 84 1.89 17.22 5.00
CA ILE A 84 1.23 18.48 4.66
C ILE A 84 1.99 19.20 3.53
N ASN A 85 3.31 19.30 3.63
CA ASN A 85 4.14 19.95 2.61
C ASN A 85 4.00 19.24 1.26
N THR A 86 3.99 17.91 1.25
CA THR A 86 3.75 17.13 0.03
C THR A 86 2.36 17.40 -0.57
N ILE A 87 1.32 17.51 0.26
CA ILE A 87 -0.03 17.88 -0.22
C ILE A 87 0.00 19.26 -0.87
N LEU A 88 0.60 20.25 -0.22
CA LEU A 88 0.68 21.63 -0.73
C LEU A 88 1.46 21.72 -2.03
N GLU A 89 2.57 20.98 -2.15
CA GLU A 89 3.33 20.88 -3.40
C GLU A 89 2.47 20.34 -4.55
N GLN A 90 1.68 19.31 -4.30
CA GLN A 90 0.80 18.79 -5.35
C GLN A 90 -0.37 19.74 -5.67
N VAL A 91 -0.82 20.54 -4.70
CA VAL A 91 -1.81 21.61 -4.95
C VAL A 91 -1.22 22.69 -5.86
N GLU A 92 0.02 23.11 -5.64
CA GLU A 92 0.72 24.05 -6.54
C GLU A 92 0.80 23.49 -7.97
N ARG A 93 1.24 22.24 -8.13
CA ARG A 93 1.27 21.56 -9.43
C ARG A 93 -0.11 21.46 -10.09
N LYS A 94 -1.16 21.31 -9.31
CA LYS A 94 -2.54 21.34 -9.83
C LYS A 94 -2.93 22.73 -10.32
N GLN A 95 -2.55 23.79 -9.61
CA GLN A 95 -2.79 25.18 -10.02
C GLN A 95 -2.04 25.51 -11.32
N GLU A 96 -0.85 24.94 -11.51
CA GLU A 96 -0.04 25.07 -12.75
C GLU A 96 -0.57 24.20 -13.92
N GLY A 97 -1.59 23.36 -13.68
CA GLY A 97 -2.19 22.49 -14.69
C GLY A 97 -1.37 21.22 -14.99
N GLU A 98 -0.39 20.91 -14.15
CA GLU A 98 0.39 19.68 -14.26
C GLU A 98 -0.36 18.45 -13.77
N VAL A 99 -1.15 18.61 -12.70
CA VAL A 99 -1.99 17.58 -12.06
C VAL A 99 -3.46 17.95 -12.20
N ASP A 100 -4.31 16.99 -12.53
CA ASP A 100 -5.76 17.21 -12.68
C ASP A 100 -6.51 16.82 -11.39
N LYS A 101 -6.04 15.77 -10.69
CA LYS A 101 -6.70 15.21 -9.51
C LYS A 101 -5.72 14.88 -8.39
N ILE A 102 -6.05 15.29 -7.18
CA ILE A 102 -5.30 14.97 -5.96
C ILE A 102 -6.22 14.23 -4.98
N TYR A 103 -5.81 13.05 -4.58
CA TYR A 103 -6.46 12.24 -3.57
C TYR A 103 -5.53 12.04 -2.39
N VAL A 104 -6.02 12.25 -1.18
CA VAL A 104 -5.24 12.08 0.06
C VAL A 104 -5.82 10.95 0.88
N MET A 105 -4.99 10.01 1.29
CA MET A 105 -5.36 8.90 2.16
C MET A 105 -4.32 8.70 3.28
N GLY A 106 -4.56 7.78 4.18
CA GLY A 106 -3.59 7.35 5.17
C GLY A 106 -3.86 7.82 6.58
N CYS A 107 -2.81 7.81 7.41
CA CYS A 107 -2.95 8.07 8.85
C CYS A 107 -3.27 9.53 9.16
N LEU A 108 -2.74 10.49 8.38
CA LEU A 108 -3.00 11.90 8.60
C LEU A 108 -4.46 12.23 8.27
N SER A 109 -4.95 11.83 7.08
CA SER A 109 -6.33 12.08 6.69
C SER A 109 -7.32 11.34 7.58
N GLN A 110 -7.01 10.13 8.04
CA GLN A 110 -7.85 9.43 9.01
C GLN A 110 -8.01 10.19 10.32
N ARG A 111 -6.95 10.87 10.77
CA ARG A 111 -6.93 11.57 12.06
C ARG A 111 -7.51 12.99 11.99
N TYR A 112 -7.30 13.69 10.89
CA TYR A 112 -7.56 15.12 10.74
C TYR A 112 -8.47 15.43 9.53
N ASP A 113 -9.37 14.52 9.16
CA ASP A 113 -10.24 14.63 7.98
C ASP A 113 -10.94 15.98 7.85
N GLN A 114 -11.58 16.44 8.92
CA GLN A 114 -12.35 17.68 8.90
C GLN A 114 -11.45 18.93 8.81
N ASP A 115 -10.33 18.91 9.53
CA ASP A 115 -9.38 20.03 9.50
C ASP A 115 -8.74 20.16 8.12
N LEU A 116 -8.31 19.04 7.53
CA LEU A 116 -7.70 19.02 6.19
C LEU A 116 -8.66 19.48 5.11
N LYS A 117 -9.91 19.03 5.14
CA LYS A 117 -10.95 19.48 4.19
C LYS A 117 -11.22 20.98 4.27
N LYS A 118 -11.11 21.54 5.45
CA LYS A 118 -11.32 22.98 5.68
C LYS A 118 -10.11 23.81 5.28
N GLU A 119 -8.90 23.35 5.63
CA GLU A 119 -7.66 24.12 5.46
C GLU A 119 -7.03 23.96 4.07
N ILE A 120 -7.27 22.81 3.39
CA ILE A 120 -6.76 22.52 2.03
C ILE A 120 -7.92 21.99 1.15
N PRO A 121 -8.88 22.86 0.79
CA PRO A 121 -10.05 22.48 -0.01
C PRO A 121 -9.73 22.17 -1.49
N GLU A 122 -8.52 22.45 -1.96
CA GLU A 122 -8.06 22.21 -3.33
C GLU A 122 -7.86 20.71 -3.63
N VAL A 123 -7.73 19.87 -2.60
CA VAL A 123 -7.69 18.41 -2.72
C VAL A 123 -9.07 17.89 -3.13
N ASP A 124 -9.11 17.06 -4.16
CA ASP A 124 -10.38 16.57 -4.72
C ASP A 124 -11.15 15.64 -3.78
N ALA A 125 -10.44 14.77 -3.04
CA ALA A 125 -11.06 13.95 -2.01
C ALA A 125 -10.04 13.48 -0.95
N TYR A 126 -10.56 13.35 0.29
CA TYR A 126 -9.84 12.79 1.43
C TYR A 126 -10.47 11.46 1.83
N PHE A 127 -9.63 10.45 2.03
CA PHE A 127 -10.03 9.09 2.36
C PHE A 127 -9.40 8.65 3.67
N GLY A 128 -10.09 7.79 4.40
CA GLY A 128 -9.53 7.10 5.55
C GLY A 128 -8.40 6.14 5.15
N LYS A 129 -7.65 5.66 6.14
CA LYS A 129 -6.47 4.81 5.92
C LYS A 129 -6.75 3.56 5.05
N PHE A 130 -7.96 3.00 5.12
CA PHE A 130 -8.31 1.74 4.47
C PHE A 130 -9.40 1.89 3.40
N ASP A 131 -9.68 3.12 2.96
CA ASP A 131 -10.76 3.39 2.03
C ASP A 131 -10.32 3.33 0.55
N TRP A 132 -9.70 2.21 0.18
CA TRP A 132 -9.36 1.95 -1.23
C TRP A 132 -10.59 1.87 -2.13
N LYS A 133 -11.74 1.44 -1.59
CA LYS A 133 -13.02 1.38 -2.33
C LYS A 133 -13.47 2.78 -2.72
N GLY A 134 -13.36 3.74 -1.81
CA GLY A 134 -13.66 5.14 -2.08
C GLY A 134 -12.78 5.72 -3.17
N ILE A 135 -11.46 5.48 -3.12
CA ILE A 135 -10.52 5.95 -4.15
C ILE A 135 -10.88 5.39 -5.53
N LEU A 136 -11.16 4.09 -5.63
CA LEU A 136 -11.55 3.48 -6.89
C LEU A 136 -12.90 4.00 -7.39
N ALA A 137 -13.86 4.23 -6.50
CA ALA A 137 -15.16 4.79 -6.84
C ALA A 137 -15.03 6.20 -7.43
N GLU A 138 -14.20 7.07 -6.86
CA GLU A 138 -13.89 8.41 -7.42
C GLU A 138 -13.28 8.34 -8.83
N LEU A 139 -12.54 7.27 -9.11
CA LEU A 139 -11.98 7.00 -10.42
C LEU A 139 -12.98 6.30 -11.38
N GLY A 140 -14.23 6.09 -10.95
CA GLY A 140 -15.26 5.38 -11.71
C GLY A 140 -14.98 3.89 -11.87
N LYS A 141 -14.30 3.27 -10.89
CA LYS A 141 -13.88 1.87 -10.89
C LYS A 141 -14.41 1.14 -9.67
N SER A 142 -14.44 -0.19 -9.75
CA SER A 142 -14.85 -1.06 -8.66
C SER A 142 -13.63 -1.74 -8.02
N TYR A 143 -13.66 -1.88 -6.70
CA TYR A 143 -12.69 -2.68 -5.96
C TYR A 143 -12.88 -4.16 -6.25
N ASP A 144 -11.80 -4.88 -6.55
CA ASP A 144 -11.84 -6.34 -6.77
C ASP A 144 -11.47 -7.08 -5.47
N GLU A 145 -12.47 -7.68 -4.83
CA GLU A 145 -12.30 -8.43 -3.58
C GLU A 145 -11.35 -9.65 -3.74
N LYS A 146 -11.20 -10.18 -4.95
CA LYS A 146 -10.28 -11.30 -5.21
C LYS A 146 -8.82 -10.89 -5.06
N LEU A 147 -8.53 -9.60 -5.27
CA LEU A 147 -7.18 -9.04 -5.17
C LEU A 147 -6.88 -8.43 -3.79
N ARG A 148 -7.75 -8.59 -2.79
CA ARG A 148 -7.61 -7.94 -1.47
C ARG A 148 -6.29 -8.23 -0.74
N ASN A 149 -5.66 -9.37 -1.05
CA ASN A 149 -4.39 -9.81 -0.49
C ASN A 149 -3.27 -9.91 -1.54
N GLU A 150 -3.50 -9.37 -2.75
CA GLU A 150 -2.48 -9.30 -3.80
C GLU A 150 -1.85 -7.91 -3.83
N ARG A 151 -0.52 -7.88 -3.98
CA ARG A 151 0.26 -6.65 -3.98
C ARG A 151 1.18 -6.57 -5.19
N HIS A 152 1.47 -5.36 -5.62
CA HIS A 152 2.60 -5.06 -6.48
C HIS A 152 3.78 -4.68 -5.58
N LEU A 153 4.81 -5.52 -5.50
CA LEU A 153 5.95 -5.27 -4.62
C LEU A 153 6.81 -4.13 -5.15
N THR A 154 7.08 -3.14 -4.30
CA THR A 154 8.01 -2.03 -4.56
C THR A 154 9.35 -2.21 -3.86
N THR A 155 9.45 -3.17 -2.95
CA THR A 155 10.70 -3.53 -2.28
C THR A 155 11.65 -4.27 -3.23
N PRO A 156 12.99 -4.26 -2.94
CA PRO A 156 13.93 -5.14 -3.61
C PRO A 156 13.49 -6.61 -3.55
N LYS A 157 13.77 -7.35 -4.62
CA LYS A 157 13.24 -8.71 -4.82
C LYS A 157 13.54 -9.72 -3.70
N HIS A 158 14.57 -9.47 -2.87
CA HIS A 158 14.99 -10.41 -1.83
C HIS A 158 14.17 -10.33 -0.55
N TYR A 159 13.43 -9.23 -0.31
CA TYR A 159 12.60 -9.13 0.88
C TYR A 159 11.23 -8.52 0.59
N ALA A 160 10.28 -8.81 1.48
CA ALA A 160 8.96 -8.18 1.49
C ALA A 160 8.44 -8.01 2.92
N TYR A 161 7.58 -7.02 3.10
CA TYR A 161 6.84 -6.86 4.35
C TYR A 161 5.66 -7.84 4.38
N LEU A 162 5.43 -8.48 5.53
CA LEU A 162 4.27 -9.35 5.78
C LEU A 162 3.46 -8.77 6.92
N LYS A 163 2.41 -8.04 6.60
CA LYS A 163 1.56 -7.40 7.59
C LYS A 163 0.53 -8.39 8.13
N ILE A 164 0.57 -8.68 9.45
CA ILE A 164 -0.23 -9.74 10.08
C ILE A 164 -1.47 -9.22 10.82
N SER A 165 -1.52 -7.93 11.12
CA SER A 165 -2.68 -7.30 11.76
C SER A 165 -2.71 -5.80 11.52
N GLU A 166 -3.83 -5.17 11.88
CA GLU A 166 -4.03 -3.73 11.94
C GLU A 166 -4.54 -3.31 13.31
N GLY A 167 -4.37 -2.02 13.63
CA GLY A 167 -4.84 -1.47 14.89
C GLY A 167 -4.01 -1.86 16.11
N CYS A 168 -4.35 -1.28 17.26
CA CYS A 168 -3.67 -1.56 18.51
C CYS A 168 -4.56 -1.25 19.70
N ASN A 169 -4.66 -2.19 20.66
CA ASN A 169 -5.42 -2.03 21.90
C ASN A 169 -4.55 -1.63 23.12
N ARG A 170 -3.25 -1.30 22.89
CA ARG A 170 -2.37 -0.81 23.95
C ARG A 170 -2.76 0.63 24.31
N GLY A 171 -2.98 0.87 25.60
CA GLY A 171 -3.34 2.20 26.13
C GLY A 171 -2.12 3.09 26.42
N CYS A 172 -1.11 3.13 25.56
CA CYS A 172 0.08 3.97 25.75
C CYS A 172 -0.30 5.45 25.70
N SER A 173 -0.01 6.21 26.76
CA SER A 173 -0.47 7.58 26.96
C SER A 173 -0.04 8.58 25.88
N TYR A 174 1.06 8.30 25.19
CA TYR A 174 1.64 9.16 24.13
C TYR A 174 1.29 8.73 22.69
N CYS A 175 0.55 7.62 22.55
CA CYS A 175 0.41 6.96 21.26
C CYS A 175 -0.94 7.24 20.60
N ALA A 176 -0.91 7.80 19.37
CA ALA A 176 -2.10 8.10 18.59
C ALA A 176 -2.56 6.94 17.68
N ILE A 177 -1.89 5.79 17.71
CA ILE A 177 -2.20 4.65 16.83
C ILE A 177 -3.67 4.21 16.93
N PRO A 178 -4.27 4.02 18.12
CA PRO A 178 -5.68 3.60 18.20
C PRO A 178 -6.65 4.57 17.51
N ILE A 179 -6.33 5.88 17.51
CA ILE A 179 -7.16 6.90 16.84
C ILE A 179 -7.05 6.80 15.32
N MET A 180 -5.88 6.41 14.79
CA MET A 180 -5.61 6.36 13.34
C MET A 180 -5.95 5.01 12.72
N THR A 181 -5.79 3.92 13.45
CA THR A 181 -5.91 2.56 12.91
C THR A 181 -6.99 1.72 13.58
N GLY A 182 -7.60 2.26 14.66
CA GLY A 182 -8.66 1.59 15.41
C GLY A 182 -8.18 0.45 16.28
N GLU A 183 -9.14 -0.40 16.68
CA GLU A 183 -8.90 -1.59 17.47
C GLU A 183 -8.05 -2.62 16.73
N TYR A 184 -7.36 -3.45 17.50
CA TYR A 184 -6.54 -4.53 16.98
C TYR A 184 -7.39 -5.57 16.22
N LYS A 185 -6.98 -5.87 14.99
CA LYS A 185 -7.62 -6.87 14.12
C LYS A 185 -6.57 -7.77 13.48
N SER A 186 -6.49 -9.01 13.94
CA SER A 186 -5.66 -10.04 13.32
C SER A 186 -6.18 -10.41 11.93
N ARG A 187 -5.28 -10.47 10.96
CA ARG A 187 -5.58 -11.12 9.69
C ARG A 187 -5.77 -12.64 9.91
N PRO A 188 -6.62 -13.30 9.11
CA PRO A 188 -6.76 -14.74 9.16
C PRO A 188 -5.41 -15.45 8.96
N PHE A 189 -5.17 -16.49 9.74
CA PHE A 189 -3.90 -17.22 9.74
C PHE A 189 -3.55 -17.75 8.34
N GLU A 190 -4.50 -18.43 7.71
CA GLU A 190 -4.28 -19.02 6.39
C GLU A 190 -4.03 -17.96 5.30
N GLU A 191 -4.70 -16.80 5.37
CA GLU A 191 -4.47 -15.72 4.42
C GLU A 191 -3.04 -15.15 4.49
N ILE A 192 -2.45 -15.13 5.69
CA ILE A 192 -1.06 -14.70 5.88
C ILE A 192 -0.10 -15.74 5.32
N VAL A 193 -0.36 -17.02 5.59
CA VAL A 193 0.44 -18.14 5.05
C VAL A 193 0.38 -18.15 3.52
N ASP A 194 -0.82 -18.04 2.94
CA ASP A 194 -1.02 -17.98 1.50
C ASP A 194 -0.27 -16.78 0.87
N GLU A 195 -0.25 -15.63 1.53
CA GLU A 195 0.52 -14.48 1.07
C GLU A 195 2.01 -14.76 1.14
N ALA A 196 2.52 -15.32 2.24
CA ALA A 196 3.92 -15.68 2.39
C ALA A 196 4.38 -16.70 1.32
N GLU A 197 3.55 -17.70 1.00
CA GLU A 197 3.82 -18.66 -0.08
C GLU A 197 3.87 -17.98 -1.46
N ARG A 198 2.96 -17.02 -1.73
CA ARG A 198 3.01 -16.25 -2.98
C ARG A 198 4.27 -15.40 -3.07
N LEU A 199 4.69 -14.75 -1.99
CA LEU A 199 5.92 -13.97 -1.92
C LEU A 199 7.16 -14.85 -2.16
N ALA A 200 7.23 -16.02 -1.53
CA ALA A 200 8.31 -17.00 -1.75
C ALA A 200 8.39 -17.43 -3.23
N LYS A 201 7.25 -17.72 -3.87
CA LYS A 201 7.17 -18.05 -5.31
C LYS A 201 7.64 -16.92 -6.22
N GLN A 202 7.55 -15.66 -5.77
CA GLN A 202 8.08 -14.49 -6.49
C GLN A 202 9.60 -14.29 -6.27
N GLY A 203 10.24 -15.13 -5.43
CA GLY A 203 11.67 -15.08 -5.16
C GLY A 203 12.05 -14.29 -3.91
N VAL A 204 11.08 -13.89 -3.09
CA VAL A 204 11.32 -13.28 -1.78
C VAL A 204 11.95 -14.32 -0.85
N LYS A 205 13.04 -13.94 -0.19
CA LYS A 205 13.82 -14.78 0.73
C LYS A 205 13.71 -14.34 2.17
N GLU A 206 13.40 -13.07 2.40
CA GLU A 206 13.29 -12.48 3.73
C GLU A 206 11.91 -11.88 3.93
N LEU A 207 11.22 -12.28 5.00
CA LEU A 207 9.95 -11.70 5.39
C LEU A 207 10.10 -10.82 6.64
N LEU A 208 9.72 -9.55 6.50
CA LEU A 208 9.66 -8.62 7.60
C LEU A 208 8.21 -8.61 8.14
N VAL A 209 7.98 -9.44 9.15
CA VAL A 209 6.66 -9.57 9.79
C VAL A 209 6.37 -8.34 10.63
N LEU A 210 5.26 -7.67 10.34
CA LEU A 210 4.91 -6.41 10.99
C LEU A 210 3.42 -6.28 11.31
N ALA A 211 3.18 -5.49 12.36
CA ALA A 211 1.88 -5.01 12.81
C ALA A 211 2.08 -3.70 13.58
N GLN A 212 1.09 -3.21 14.28
CA GLN A 212 1.28 -2.18 15.30
C GLN A 212 1.84 -2.79 16.61
N ASP A 213 1.46 -4.04 16.90
CA ASP A 213 2.01 -4.89 17.94
C ASP A 213 1.86 -6.35 17.52
N ILE A 214 2.96 -6.99 17.09
CA ILE A 214 2.89 -8.40 16.65
C ILE A 214 2.60 -9.35 17.79
N THR A 215 2.92 -8.98 19.05
CA THR A 215 2.79 -9.87 20.21
C THR A 215 1.35 -10.12 20.64
N TYR A 216 0.39 -9.41 20.06
CA TYR A 216 -1.04 -9.62 20.32
C TYR A 216 -1.73 -10.48 19.24
N TYR A 217 -0.98 -10.94 18.24
CA TYR A 217 -1.55 -11.68 17.12
C TYR A 217 -2.34 -12.92 17.53
N GLY A 218 -3.57 -13.00 17.07
CA GLY A 218 -4.48 -14.10 17.28
C GLY A 218 -5.38 -13.98 18.52
N VAL A 219 -5.03 -13.12 19.48
CA VAL A 219 -5.81 -13.01 20.73
C VAL A 219 -7.23 -12.55 20.48
N ASP A 220 -7.41 -11.53 19.63
CA ASP A 220 -8.72 -10.96 19.24
C ASP A 220 -9.58 -11.95 18.45
N LYS A 221 -8.97 -12.76 17.60
CA LYS A 221 -9.66 -13.61 16.63
C LYS A 221 -9.83 -15.06 17.09
N TYR A 222 -8.84 -15.60 17.82
CA TYR A 222 -8.77 -17.01 18.20
C TYR A 222 -8.78 -17.22 19.72
N GLY A 223 -8.86 -16.16 20.52
CA GLY A 223 -8.83 -16.22 21.98
C GLY A 223 -7.48 -16.61 22.59
N LYS A 224 -6.42 -16.74 21.75
CA LYS A 224 -5.06 -17.09 22.20
C LYS A 224 -4.01 -16.47 21.29
N ASN A 225 -2.82 -16.24 21.82
CA ASN A 225 -1.67 -15.81 21.02
C ASN A 225 -1.27 -16.92 20.04
N ARG A 226 -1.11 -16.59 18.76
CA ARG A 226 -0.70 -17.51 17.71
C ARG A 226 0.54 -17.03 16.95
N LEU A 227 1.29 -16.07 17.51
CA LEU A 227 2.46 -15.53 16.81
C LEU A 227 3.52 -16.61 16.58
N ALA A 228 3.87 -17.40 17.61
CA ALA A 228 4.87 -18.47 17.48
C ALA A 228 4.45 -19.49 16.40
N GLU A 229 3.20 -19.98 16.48
CA GLU A 229 2.64 -20.91 15.49
C GLU A 229 2.68 -20.35 14.06
N LEU A 230 2.41 -19.03 13.89
CA LEU A 230 2.50 -18.38 12.59
C LEU A 230 3.93 -18.29 12.07
N VAL A 231 4.86 -17.92 12.94
CA VAL A 231 6.29 -17.81 12.59
C VAL A 231 6.85 -19.17 12.18
N ASP A 232 6.55 -20.23 12.94
CA ASP A 232 6.97 -21.60 12.62
C ASP A 232 6.42 -22.02 11.25
N ARG A 233 5.11 -21.81 11.01
CA ARG A 233 4.47 -22.19 9.74
C ARG A 233 5.04 -21.41 8.54
N VAL A 234 5.38 -20.14 8.73
CA VAL A 234 5.98 -19.30 7.68
C VAL A 234 7.45 -19.67 7.45
N ALA A 235 8.18 -20.06 8.50
CA ALA A 235 9.56 -20.52 8.41
C ALA A 235 9.72 -21.83 7.61
N ASP A 236 8.69 -22.67 7.64
CA ASP A 236 8.65 -23.92 6.88
C ASP A 236 8.38 -23.74 5.36
N ILE A 237 8.08 -22.51 4.90
CA ILE A 237 7.81 -22.25 3.49
C ILE A 237 9.10 -22.34 2.67
N PRO A 238 9.17 -23.23 1.66
CA PRO A 238 10.34 -23.35 0.81
C PRO A 238 10.70 -22.03 0.12
N GLY A 239 11.96 -21.62 0.26
CA GLY A 239 12.49 -20.38 -0.33
C GLY A 239 12.54 -19.19 0.64
N ILE A 240 11.89 -19.25 1.79
CA ILE A 240 12.08 -18.28 2.87
C ILE A 240 13.31 -18.67 3.68
N GLU A 241 14.25 -17.76 3.79
CA GLU A 241 15.54 -17.95 4.48
C GLU A 241 15.62 -17.14 5.79
N TRP A 242 14.91 -16.01 5.86
CA TRP A 242 14.94 -15.08 6.99
C TRP A 242 13.56 -14.56 7.35
N ILE A 243 13.31 -14.46 8.66
CA ILE A 243 12.12 -13.81 9.21
C ILE A 243 12.57 -12.78 10.24
N LYS A 244 12.21 -11.52 10.03
CA LYS A 244 12.40 -10.44 11.03
C LYS A 244 11.06 -10.07 11.63
N LEU A 245 11.02 -9.98 12.96
CA LEU A 245 9.85 -9.57 13.71
C LEU A 245 9.96 -8.10 14.10
N HIS A 246 9.00 -7.29 13.63
CA HIS A 246 8.98 -5.85 13.88
C HIS A 246 7.84 -5.45 14.80
N TYR A 247 8.12 -4.49 15.70
CA TYR A 247 7.12 -3.93 16.62
C TYR A 247 6.59 -4.94 17.63
N ALA A 248 7.50 -5.65 18.29
CA ALA A 248 7.17 -6.53 19.40
C ALA A 248 7.07 -5.74 20.71
N TYR A 249 5.92 -5.83 21.36
CA TYR A 249 5.76 -5.24 22.70
C TYR A 249 6.40 -6.18 23.73
N PRO A 250 7.27 -5.68 24.65
CA PRO A 250 8.06 -6.53 25.54
C PRO A 250 7.22 -7.46 26.43
N ALA A 251 6.11 -6.93 26.97
CA ALA A 251 5.20 -7.75 27.78
C ALA A 251 4.28 -8.58 26.88
N GLY A 252 4.39 -9.90 26.93
CA GLY A 252 3.58 -10.85 26.17
C GLY A 252 4.25 -11.37 24.90
N PHE A 253 5.55 -11.12 24.73
CA PHE A 253 6.32 -11.80 23.69
C PHE A 253 6.37 -13.31 24.03
N PRO A 254 5.95 -14.21 23.11
CA PRO A 254 6.02 -15.65 23.34
C PRO A 254 7.50 -16.09 23.38
N MET A 255 7.89 -16.69 24.49
CA MET A 255 9.23 -17.30 24.68
C MET A 255 9.12 -18.81 24.66
#